data_e998ea0c02553ffb82c414ec16723fbf
#
_entry.id   e998ea0c02553ffb82c414ec16723fbf
#
_cell.length_a   1.000
_cell.length_b   1.000
_cell.length_c   1.000
_cell.angle_alpha   90.00
_cell.angle_beta   90.00
_cell.angle_gamma   90.00
#
_symmetry.space_group_name_H-M   'P 1'
#
loop_
_entity.id
_entity.type
_entity.pdbx_description
1 polymer ?
#
loop_
_entity_poly.entity_id
_entity_poly.type
_entity_poly.pdbx_seq_one_letter_code
_entity_poly.pdbx_strand_id
1 'polypeptide(L)'
;MARRRRYASEPFGPAVERLMNETGVTYRALAAKTELSAGYLNHLVHGNRPVPSNDVVETLAGALDVEPEYFREYRLRVITEKLEAMPDLVDRLYKRLNS
;
A
#
# COMPACT_ATOMS: atom_id res chain seq x y z
N MET A 1 8.48 19.57 3.53
CA MET A 1 9.24 18.36 3.84
C MET A 1 9.16 17.38 2.68
N ALA A 2 10.27 16.77 2.30
CA ALA A 2 10.29 15.83 1.19
C ALA A 2 9.55 14.53 1.57
N ARG A 3 8.78 13.99 0.63
CA ARG A 3 8.13 12.71 0.83
C ARG A 3 9.16 11.59 0.78
N ARG A 4 8.84 10.47 1.42
CA ARG A 4 9.65 9.28 1.33
C ARG A 4 9.70 8.79 -0.10
N ARG A 5 10.90 8.44 -0.55
CA ARG A 5 11.10 7.94 -1.91
C ARG A 5 11.34 6.44 -1.94
N ARG A 6 11.71 5.85 -0.80
CA ARG A 6 11.94 4.42 -0.74
C ARG A 6 10.61 3.67 -0.73
N TYR A 7 10.62 2.53 -1.39
CA TYR A 7 9.47 1.64 -1.41
C TYR A 7 9.54 0.69 -0.24
N ALA A 8 8.39 0.38 0.32
CA ALA A 8 8.30 -0.64 1.36
C ALA A 8 8.43 -2.02 0.71
N SER A 9 9.21 -2.90 1.35
CA SER A 9 9.31 -4.29 0.94
C SER A 9 8.40 -5.19 1.78
N GLU A 10 8.01 -4.73 2.98
CA GLU A 10 7.13 -5.48 3.84
C GLU A 10 5.67 -5.37 3.38
N PRO A 11 4.79 -6.27 3.87
CA PRO A 11 3.36 -6.20 3.56
C PRO A 11 2.73 -4.90 4.04
N PHE A 12 1.52 -4.63 3.53
CA PHE A 12 0.83 -3.37 3.76
C PHE A 12 0.65 -3.02 5.25
N GLY A 13 0.13 -3.95 6.04
CA GLY A 13 -0.12 -3.69 7.46
C GLY A 13 1.13 -3.27 8.22
N PRO A 14 2.19 -4.09 8.21
CA PRO A 14 3.45 -3.71 8.83
C PRO A 14 4.06 -2.42 8.26
N ALA A 15 3.88 -2.14 6.97
CA ALA A 15 4.38 -0.91 6.37
C ALA A 15 3.65 0.30 6.95
N VAL A 16 2.32 0.22 7.10
CA VAL A 16 1.54 1.28 7.72
C VAL A 16 1.98 1.50 9.16
N GLU A 17 2.14 0.40 9.91
CA GLU A 17 2.55 0.49 11.32
C GLU A 17 3.89 1.19 11.45
N ARG A 18 4.85 0.82 10.59
CA ARG A 18 6.16 1.45 10.63
C ARG A 18 6.08 2.96 10.37
N LEU A 19 5.28 3.36 9.37
CA LEU A 19 5.09 4.78 9.09
C LEU A 19 4.44 5.51 10.26
N MET A 20 3.46 4.90 10.90
CA MET A 20 2.83 5.48 12.08
C MET A 20 3.84 5.68 13.21
N ASN A 21 4.68 4.67 13.44
CA ASN A 21 5.70 4.76 14.49
C ASN A 21 6.75 5.83 14.18
N GLU A 22 7.18 5.90 12.93
CA GLU A 22 8.19 6.88 12.52
C GLU A 22 7.68 8.30 12.58
N THR A 23 6.40 8.51 12.32
CA THR A 23 5.81 9.85 12.29
C THR A 23 5.11 10.23 13.58
N GLY A 24 4.95 9.28 14.51
CA GLY A 24 4.24 9.52 15.75
C GLY A 24 2.72 9.62 15.60
N VAL A 25 2.18 9.16 14.47
CA VAL A 25 0.74 9.23 14.21
C VAL A 25 0.06 8.05 14.90
N THR A 26 -0.98 8.33 15.67
CA THR A 26 -1.78 7.31 16.35
C THR A 26 -2.93 6.85 15.47
N TYR A 27 -3.56 5.73 15.83
CA TYR A 27 -4.77 5.28 15.15
C TYR A 27 -5.86 6.34 15.16
N ARG A 28 -6.02 7.01 16.30
CA ARG A 28 -7.04 8.06 16.42
C ARG A 28 -6.76 9.23 15.46
N ALA A 29 -5.50 9.65 15.39
CA ALA A 29 -5.11 10.74 14.48
C ALA A 29 -5.27 10.34 13.03
N LEU A 30 -4.89 9.11 12.70
CA LEU A 30 -5.02 8.60 11.34
C LEU A 30 -6.49 8.46 10.94
N ALA A 31 -7.32 8.00 11.88
CA ALA A 31 -8.77 7.91 11.66
C ALA A 31 -9.36 9.28 11.36
N ALA A 32 -8.95 10.30 12.11
CA ALA A 32 -9.45 11.66 11.90
C ALA A 32 -9.06 12.19 10.52
N LYS A 33 -7.86 11.86 10.04
CA LYS A 33 -7.37 12.34 8.74
C LYS A 33 -8.01 11.62 7.57
N THR A 34 -8.43 10.38 7.75
CA THR A 34 -8.88 9.52 6.65
C THR A 34 -10.38 9.27 6.65
N GLU A 35 -11.06 9.62 7.74
CA GLU A 35 -12.47 9.31 7.97
C GLU A 35 -12.73 7.80 8.08
N LEU A 36 -11.69 7.02 8.31
CA LEU A 36 -11.81 5.59 8.58
C LEU A 36 -11.83 5.39 10.10
N SER A 37 -12.44 4.30 10.56
CA SER A 37 -12.49 4.06 12.01
C SER A 37 -11.14 3.59 12.54
N ALA A 38 -10.83 3.95 13.78
CA ALA A 38 -9.59 3.49 14.42
C ALA A 38 -9.56 1.96 14.55
N GLY A 39 -10.72 1.34 14.81
CA GLY A 39 -10.82 -0.10 14.89
C GLY A 39 -10.49 -0.78 13.55
N TYR A 40 -11.00 -0.24 12.46
CA TYR A 40 -10.70 -0.75 11.13
C TYR A 40 -9.20 -0.65 10.84
N LEU A 41 -8.60 0.51 11.16
CA LEU A 41 -7.17 0.72 10.95
C LEU A 41 -6.33 -0.27 11.75
N ASN A 42 -6.73 -0.53 12.99
CA ASN A 42 -6.05 -1.51 13.84
C ASN A 42 -6.10 -2.90 13.19
N HIS A 43 -7.27 -3.30 12.68
CA HIS A 43 -7.41 -4.58 12.00
C HIS A 43 -6.57 -4.67 10.72
N LEU A 44 -6.50 -3.59 9.96
CA LEU A 44 -5.65 -3.54 8.75
C LEU A 44 -4.19 -3.77 9.10
N VAL A 45 -3.70 -3.06 10.09
CA VAL A 45 -2.31 -3.12 10.50
C VAL A 45 -1.92 -4.53 10.99
N HIS A 46 -2.83 -5.19 11.69
CA HIS A 46 -2.58 -6.52 12.24
C HIS A 46 -2.95 -7.66 11.29
N GLY A 47 -3.29 -7.35 10.05
CA GLY A 47 -3.56 -8.37 9.05
C GLY A 47 -4.91 -9.07 9.19
N ASN A 48 -5.81 -8.52 9.99
CA ASN A 48 -7.14 -9.11 10.21
C ASN A 48 -8.15 -8.68 9.15
N ARG A 49 -7.72 -7.85 8.22
CA ARG A 49 -8.52 -7.42 7.07
C ARG A 49 -7.64 -7.48 5.83
N PRO A 50 -8.20 -7.76 4.66
CA PRO A 50 -7.42 -7.73 3.42
C PRO A 50 -6.93 -6.31 3.12
N VAL A 51 -5.92 -6.21 2.27
CA VAL A 51 -5.43 -4.91 1.80
C VAL A 51 -6.59 -4.18 1.13
N PRO A 52 -6.86 -2.93 1.54
CA PRO A 52 -8.03 -2.21 1.03
C PRO A 52 -7.88 -1.83 -0.44
N SER A 53 -8.96 -1.29 -1.01
CA SER A 53 -8.95 -0.82 -2.39
C SER A 53 -7.90 0.26 -2.59
N ASN A 54 -7.52 0.49 -3.85
CA ASN A 54 -6.53 1.51 -4.17
C ASN A 54 -6.95 2.90 -3.69
N ASP A 55 -8.26 3.22 -3.72
CA ASP A 55 -8.74 4.50 -3.22
C ASP A 55 -8.40 4.69 -1.74
N VAL A 56 -8.60 3.65 -0.94
CA VAL A 56 -8.28 3.69 0.49
C VAL A 56 -6.78 3.75 0.70
N VAL A 57 -6.02 2.98 -0.09
CA VAL A 57 -4.55 3.02 -0.01
C VAL A 57 -4.05 4.43 -0.31
N GLU A 58 -4.60 5.10 -1.30
CA GLU A 58 -4.22 6.47 -1.66
C GLU A 58 -4.54 7.44 -0.52
N THR A 59 -5.70 7.27 0.10
CA THR A 59 -6.09 8.11 1.25
C THR A 59 -5.12 7.93 2.41
N LEU A 60 -4.77 6.68 2.73
CA LEU A 60 -3.83 6.38 3.81
C LEU A 60 -2.43 6.91 3.49
N ALA A 61 -1.99 6.74 2.25
CA ALA A 61 -0.68 7.24 1.81
C ALA A 61 -0.60 8.76 2.01
N GLY A 62 -1.63 9.47 1.57
CA GLY A 62 -1.68 10.92 1.73
C GLY A 62 -1.62 11.34 3.18
N ALA A 63 -2.34 10.64 4.06
CA ALA A 63 -2.36 10.95 5.49
C ALA A 63 -1.01 10.65 6.16
N LEU A 64 -0.23 9.73 5.61
CA LEU A 64 1.08 9.35 6.14
C LEU A 64 2.23 10.00 5.36
N ASP A 65 1.91 10.90 4.44
CA ASP A 65 2.86 11.68 3.65
C ASP A 65 3.80 10.83 2.81
N VAL A 66 3.25 9.81 2.17
CA VAL A 66 3.98 9.01 1.18
C VAL A 66 3.14 8.89 -0.08
N GLU A 67 3.77 8.50 -1.19
CA GLU A 67 3.05 8.20 -2.41
C GLU A 67 2.42 6.80 -2.29
N PRO A 68 1.29 6.53 -2.94
CA PRO A 68 0.66 5.20 -2.87
C PRO A 68 1.58 4.08 -3.30
N GLU A 69 2.46 4.34 -4.26
CA GLU A 69 3.41 3.35 -4.77
C GLU A 69 4.44 2.93 -3.71
N TYR A 70 4.49 3.63 -2.58
CA TYR A 70 5.30 3.21 -1.46
C TYR A 70 4.93 1.79 -1.00
N PHE A 71 3.64 1.43 -1.13
CA PHE A 71 3.13 0.14 -0.69
C PHE A 71 3.29 -0.91 -1.78
N ARG A 72 3.83 -2.07 -1.39
CA ARG A 72 4.11 -3.17 -2.30
C ARG A 72 2.87 -3.63 -3.07
N GLU A 73 1.76 -3.78 -2.36
CA GLU A 73 0.52 -4.26 -2.97
C GLU A 73 -0.03 -3.30 -4.02
N TYR A 74 0.13 -2.00 -3.79
CA TYR A 74 -0.28 -1.01 -4.78
C TYR A 74 0.54 -1.15 -6.07
N ARG A 75 1.86 -1.30 -5.94
CA ARG A 75 2.73 -1.49 -7.09
C ARG A 75 2.37 -2.74 -7.88
N LEU A 76 2.08 -3.84 -7.17
CA LEU A 76 1.69 -5.09 -7.82
C LEU A 76 0.37 -4.94 -8.58
N ARG A 77 -0.59 -4.22 -8.01
CA ARG A 77 -1.87 -3.97 -8.67
C ARG A 77 -1.70 -3.16 -9.95
N VAL A 78 -0.86 -2.12 -9.91
CA VAL A 78 -0.60 -1.29 -11.08
C VAL A 78 0.08 -2.12 -12.18
N ILE A 79 1.07 -2.93 -11.80
CA ILE A 79 1.77 -3.79 -12.76
C ILE A 79 0.78 -4.79 -13.37
N THR A 80 -0.03 -5.44 -12.55
CA THR A 80 -1.02 -6.42 -13.03
C THR A 80 -1.98 -5.79 -14.03
N GLU A 81 -2.49 -4.61 -13.70
CA GLU A 81 -3.41 -3.89 -14.57
C GLU A 81 -2.76 -3.58 -15.93
N LYS A 82 -1.51 -3.12 -15.90
CA LYS A 82 -0.79 -2.81 -17.14
C LYS A 82 -0.50 -4.07 -17.95
N LEU A 83 -0.14 -5.16 -17.27
CA LEU A 83 0.14 -6.43 -17.95
C LEU A 83 -1.11 -7.00 -18.61
N GLU A 84 -2.27 -6.83 -17.98
CA GLU A 84 -3.53 -7.30 -18.56
C GLU A 84 -3.81 -6.65 -19.92
N ALA A 85 -3.29 -5.46 -20.13
CA ALA A 85 -3.42 -4.77 -21.42
C ALA A 85 -2.31 -5.15 -22.42
N MET A 86 -1.38 -6.01 -22.01
CA MET A 86 -0.21 -6.39 -22.82
C MET A 86 -0.01 -7.89 -22.82
N PRO A 87 -0.92 -8.65 -23.49
CA PRO A 87 -0.85 -10.12 -23.42
C PRO A 87 0.45 -10.72 -23.97
N ASP A 88 1.04 -10.11 -24.99
CA ASP A 88 2.32 -10.61 -25.52
C ASP A 88 3.44 -10.48 -24.49
N LEU A 89 3.44 -9.38 -23.74
CA LEU A 89 4.44 -9.18 -22.70
C LEU A 89 4.23 -10.19 -21.57
N VAL A 90 2.97 -10.46 -21.22
CA VAL A 90 2.65 -11.47 -20.20
C VAL A 90 3.26 -12.81 -20.58
N ASP A 91 3.08 -13.22 -21.83
CA ASP A 91 3.59 -14.50 -22.31
C ASP A 91 5.12 -14.57 -22.25
N ARG A 92 5.78 -13.49 -22.65
CA ARG A 92 7.24 -13.42 -22.60
C ARG A 92 7.76 -13.48 -21.18
N LEU A 93 7.13 -12.75 -20.28
CA LEU A 93 7.53 -12.76 -18.88
C LEU A 93 7.28 -14.12 -18.23
N TYR A 94 6.14 -14.74 -18.54
CA TYR A 94 5.83 -16.07 -18.01
C TYR A 94 6.92 -17.07 -18.40
N LYS A 95 7.29 -17.10 -19.67
CA LYS A 95 8.34 -18.01 -20.15
C LYS A 95 9.67 -17.72 -19.45
N ARG A 96 10.03 -16.45 -19.32
CA ARG A 96 11.29 -16.05 -18.70
C ARG A 96 11.36 -16.47 -17.24
N LEU A 97 10.26 -16.26 -16.50
CA LEU A 97 10.23 -16.56 -15.07
C LEU A 97 10.15 -18.06 -14.79
N ASN A 98 9.74 -18.85 -15.75
CA ASN A 98 9.53 -20.29 -15.59
C ASN A 98 10.49 -21.14 -16.44
N SER A 99 11.52 -20.55 -16.95
CA SER A 99 12.52 -21.30 -17.72
C SER A 99 13.65 -21.80 -16.85
#